data_daa0000dabd54c5ba49bddbd6b02e2e3
#
_entry.id   daa0000dabd54c5ba49bddbd6b02e2e3
#
_cell.length_a   1.000
_cell.length_b   1.000
_cell.length_c   1.000
_cell.angle_alpha   90.00
_cell.angle_beta   90.00
_cell.angle_gamma   90.00
#
_symmetry.space_group_name_H-M   'P 1'
#
loop_
_entity.id
_entity.type
_entity.pdbx_description
1 polymer ?
#
loop_
_entity_poly.entity_id
_entity_poly.type
_entity_poly.pdbx_seq_one_letter_code
_entity_poly.pdbx_strand_id
1 'polypeptide(L)'
;LTVIARTQLTWRDSIPYRAGVLIASILVLAGANTALETRGDNGYGRLSQVKALQLYDITGMVAAEPGVKLDWLHKNSPAIEELIRGDGARLYSPMRYDTLVTSDLLQKLLVVTPEMRMMHQWLELIVSHPLLYLRVRAEIFRWVTLTPDIAQCHPYYVGVSGPPDAMRQLNLNTAPRAQDRMMWNYGARFVGTPVYSHALFGFLSLVAMVVLFRRRAPADLAMAFMLVSALAFTLSFFVISVACDYRYLYFVDLSALVVCFYLAVTFNYRAA
;
A
#
# COMPACT_ATOMS: atom_id res chain seq x y z
N LEU A 1 5.43 21.11 -15.42
CA LEU A 1 5.66 22.26 -14.52
C LEU A 1 6.71 23.21 -15.08
N THR A 2 7.88 22.71 -15.52
CA THR A 2 8.98 23.53 -16.10
C THR A 2 8.57 24.24 -17.40
N VAL A 3 7.76 23.58 -18.22
CA VAL A 3 7.21 24.16 -19.47
C VAL A 3 6.21 25.28 -19.15
N ILE A 4 5.33 25.08 -18.16
CA ILE A 4 4.34 26.09 -17.75
C ILE A 4 5.02 27.32 -17.15
N ALA A 5 6.09 27.16 -16.37
CA ALA A 5 6.85 28.28 -15.81
C ALA A 5 7.57 29.11 -16.89
N ARG A 6 7.98 28.52 -18.02
CA ARG A 6 8.63 29.21 -19.14
C ARG A 6 7.66 29.94 -20.07
N THR A 7 6.41 29.51 -20.18
CA THR A 7 5.44 30.06 -21.13
C THR A 7 4.60 31.22 -20.60
N GLN A 8 4.80 31.65 -19.35
CA GLN A 8 4.02 32.71 -18.69
C GLN A 8 2.49 32.52 -18.81
N LEU A 9 2.04 31.29 -19.01
CA LEU A 9 0.62 30.96 -19.05
C LEU A 9 -0.06 31.36 -17.74
N THR A 10 -1.15 32.10 -17.83
CA THR A 10 -1.97 32.40 -16.65
C THR A 10 -2.52 31.12 -16.03
N TRP A 11 -2.90 31.16 -14.78
CA TRP A 11 -3.45 29.98 -14.10
C TRP A 11 -4.65 29.37 -14.84
N ARG A 12 -5.49 30.22 -15.40
CA ARG A 12 -6.66 29.83 -16.21
C ARG A 12 -6.27 29.11 -17.50
N ASP A 13 -5.30 29.63 -18.24
CA ASP A 13 -4.85 29.05 -19.52
C ASP A 13 -4.13 27.71 -19.33
N SER A 14 -3.60 27.45 -18.14
CA SER A 14 -2.96 26.19 -17.80
C SER A 14 -3.94 25.06 -17.40
N ILE A 15 -5.21 25.36 -17.12
CA ILE A 15 -6.22 24.35 -16.73
C ILE A 15 -6.43 23.28 -17.81
N PRO A 16 -6.68 23.62 -19.09
CA PRO A 16 -6.87 22.59 -20.11
C PRO A 16 -5.63 21.73 -20.33
N TYR A 17 -4.44 22.32 -20.23
CA TYR A 17 -3.20 21.56 -20.31
C TYR A 17 -3.06 20.57 -19.14
N ARG A 18 -3.34 20.99 -17.92
CA ARG A 18 -3.27 20.13 -16.72
C ARG A 18 -4.31 19.02 -16.80
N ALA A 19 -5.53 19.36 -17.22
CA ALA A 19 -6.58 18.37 -17.45
C ALA A 19 -6.18 17.36 -18.53
N GLY A 20 -5.59 17.82 -19.62
CA GLY A 20 -5.08 16.99 -20.69
C GLY A 20 -3.99 16.03 -20.23
N VAL A 21 -3.02 16.51 -19.44
CA VAL A 21 -1.96 15.67 -18.84
C VAL A 21 -2.55 14.64 -17.89
N LEU A 22 -3.50 15.02 -17.04
CA LEU A 22 -4.17 14.11 -16.13
C LEU A 22 -4.94 13.02 -16.89
N ILE A 23 -5.73 13.40 -17.86
CA ILE A 23 -6.50 12.48 -18.71
C ILE A 23 -5.56 11.53 -19.45
N ALA A 24 -4.49 12.06 -20.07
CA ALA A 24 -3.50 11.24 -20.77
C ALA A 24 -2.83 10.25 -19.82
N SER A 25 -2.47 10.67 -18.60
CA SER A 25 -1.90 9.79 -17.58
C SER A 25 -2.86 8.68 -17.18
N ILE A 26 -4.13 9.00 -16.98
CA ILE A 26 -5.17 8.01 -16.64
C ILE A 26 -5.34 7.02 -17.81
N LEU A 27 -5.39 7.49 -19.04
CA LEU A 27 -5.53 6.63 -20.22
C LEU A 27 -4.33 5.71 -20.43
N VAL A 28 -3.11 6.22 -20.22
CA VAL A 28 -1.88 5.41 -20.31
C VAL A 28 -1.88 4.35 -19.21
N LEU A 29 -2.22 4.70 -17.97
CA LEU A 29 -2.31 3.74 -16.86
C LEU A 29 -3.39 2.68 -17.12
N ALA A 30 -4.57 3.10 -17.57
CA ALA A 30 -5.66 2.18 -17.89
C ALA A 30 -5.26 1.25 -19.05
N GLY A 31 -4.66 1.79 -20.11
CA GLY A 31 -4.20 1.01 -21.26
C GLY A 31 -3.09 0.03 -20.89
N ALA A 32 -2.10 0.46 -20.11
CA ALA A 32 -1.04 -0.42 -19.61
C ALA A 32 -1.61 -1.55 -18.73
N ASN A 33 -2.56 -1.22 -17.84
CA ASN A 33 -3.20 -2.20 -16.98
C ASN A 33 -3.99 -3.24 -17.81
N THR A 34 -4.78 -2.79 -18.77
CA THR A 34 -5.52 -3.68 -19.68
C THR A 34 -4.58 -4.57 -20.49
N ALA A 35 -3.46 -4.01 -20.99
CA ALA A 35 -2.48 -4.77 -21.75
C ALA A 35 -1.77 -5.84 -20.90
N LEU A 36 -1.54 -5.57 -19.61
CA LEU A 36 -0.99 -6.54 -18.67
C LEU A 36 -2.01 -7.63 -18.33
N GLU A 37 -3.28 -7.26 -18.16
CA GLU A 37 -4.36 -8.20 -17.86
C GLU A 37 -4.61 -9.18 -19.01
N THR A 38 -4.56 -8.70 -20.28
CA THR A 38 -4.77 -9.54 -21.46
C THR A 38 -3.62 -10.51 -21.75
N ARG A 39 -2.43 -10.24 -21.23
CA ARG A 39 -1.24 -11.11 -21.35
C ARG A 39 -1.05 -12.07 -20.20
N GLY A 40 -1.74 -11.86 -19.08
CA GLY A 40 -1.71 -12.75 -17.92
C GLY A 40 -2.62 -13.95 -18.13
N ASP A 41 -2.03 -15.11 -18.41
CA ASP A 41 -2.70 -16.35 -18.79
C ASP A 41 -3.49 -17.04 -17.67
N ASN A 42 -3.60 -16.45 -16.53
CA ASN A 42 -4.18 -17.13 -15.37
C ASN A 42 -5.26 -16.24 -14.75
N GLY A 43 -6.51 -16.36 -15.07
CA GLY A 43 -7.69 -15.69 -14.48
C GLY A 43 -7.69 -15.29 -12.98
N TYR A 44 -6.52 -15.27 -12.37
CA TYR A 44 -6.21 -14.80 -11.00
C TYR A 44 -5.91 -13.30 -10.93
N GLY A 45 -6.27 -12.54 -11.98
CA GLY A 45 -5.96 -11.12 -12.09
C GLY A 45 -6.63 -10.22 -11.05
N ARG A 46 -6.98 -9.04 -11.49
CA ARG A 46 -7.53 -7.92 -10.73
C ARG A 46 -8.72 -8.30 -9.81
N LEU A 47 -9.61 -9.19 -10.31
CA LEU A 47 -10.80 -9.62 -9.57
C LEU A 47 -10.45 -10.37 -8.28
N SER A 48 -9.37 -11.16 -8.28
CA SER A 48 -8.94 -11.88 -7.08
C SER A 48 -8.36 -10.96 -6.01
N GLN A 49 -7.70 -9.86 -6.41
CA GLN A 49 -7.14 -8.88 -5.48
C GLN A 49 -8.22 -8.08 -4.77
N VAL A 50 -9.27 -7.67 -5.50
CA VAL A 50 -10.42 -6.98 -4.91
C VAL A 50 -11.17 -7.91 -3.95
N LYS A 51 -11.39 -9.17 -4.32
CA LYS A 51 -11.98 -10.17 -3.41
C LYS A 51 -11.12 -10.39 -2.16
N ALA A 52 -9.81 -10.45 -2.31
CA ALA A 52 -8.89 -10.59 -1.19
C ALA A 52 -9.04 -9.43 -0.21
N LEU A 53 -9.10 -8.19 -0.72
CA LEU A 53 -9.34 -7.00 0.07
C LEU A 53 -10.70 -7.07 0.80
N GLN A 54 -11.76 -7.43 0.10
CA GLN A 54 -13.10 -7.57 0.66
C GLN A 54 -13.14 -8.64 1.77
N LEU A 55 -12.59 -9.82 1.51
CA LEU A 55 -12.50 -10.88 2.51
C LEU A 55 -11.71 -10.42 3.73
N TYR A 56 -10.59 -9.74 3.51
CA TYR A 56 -9.74 -9.24 4.59
C TYR A 56 -10.48 -8.26 5.48
N ASP A 57 -11.24 -7.32 4.90
CA ASP A 57 -12.03 -6.36 5.64
C ASP A 57 -13.18 -7.00 6.40
N ILE A 58 -13.96 -7.85 5.73
CA ILE A 58 -15.09 -8.55 6.36
C ILE A 58 -14.58 -9.38 7.55
N THR A 59 -13.50 -10.13 7.36
CA THR A 59 -12.89 -10.94 8.43
C THR A 59 -12.34 -10.09 9.57
N GLY A 60 -11.70 -8.96 9.24
CA GLY A 60 -11.21 -8.02 10.23
C GLY A 60 -12.32 -7.41 11.08
N MET A 61 -13.45 -7.06 10.45
CA MET A 61 -14.61 -6.54 11.18
C MET A 61 -15.23 -7.60 12.07
N VAL A 62 -15.35 -8.85 11.61
CA VAL A 62 -15.85 -9.99 12.43
C VAL A 62 -14.87 -10.31 13.57
N ALA A 63 -13.57 -10.26 13.32
CA ALA A 63 -12.57 -10.49 14.38
C ALA A 63 -12.60 -9.38 15.46
N ALA A 64 -12.82 -8.13 15.05
CA ALA A 64 -12.92 -6.99 15.96
C ALA A 64 -14.25 -6.94 16.73
N GLU A 65 -15.34 -7.37 16.11
CA GLU A 65 -16.69 -7.42 16.69
C GLU A 65 -17.42 -8.69 16.24
N PRO A 66 -17.29 -9.82 17.00
CA PRO A 66 -17.88 -11.10 16.61
C PRO A 66 -19.40 -11.08 16.44
N GLY A 67 -20.09 -10.12 17.06
CA GLY A 67 -21.54 -9.93 16.96
C GLY A 67 -22.00 -9.18 15.71
N VAL A 68 -21.10 -8.68 14.87
CA VAL A 68 -21.46 -7.94 13.66
C VAL A 68 -22.28 -8.83 12.73
N LYS A 69 -23.39 -8.29 12.22
CA LYS A 69 -24.28 -9.04 11.34
C LYS A 69 -23.71 -9.10 9.92
N LEU A 70 -23.79 -10.27 9.33
CA LEU A 70 -23.46 -10.52 7.92
C LEU A 70 -24.73 -10.90 7.18
N ASP A 71 -25.72 -9.99 7.17
CA ASP A 71 -27.11 -10.29 6.76
C ASP A 71 -27.18 -10.81 5.32
N TRP A 72 -26.38 -10.27 4.43
CA TRP A 72 -26.35 -10.72 3.05
C TRP A 72 -25.75 -12.13 2.90
N LEU A 73 -24.64 -12.43 3.57
CA LEU A 73 -24.04 -13.76 3.56
C LEU A 73 -24.92 -14.77 4.29
N HIS A 74 -25.49 -14.39 5.40
CA HIS A 74 -26.44 -15.24 6.15
C HIS A 74 -27.59 -15.73 5.26
N LYS A 75 -28.17 -14.82 4.49
CA LYS A 75 -29.30 -15.14 3.60
C LYS A 75 -28.88 -15.93 2.35
N ASN A 76 -27.74 -15.61 1.75
CA ASN A 76 -27.36 -16.08 0.42
C ASN A 76 -26.26 -17.14 0.40
N SER A 77 -25.47 -17.24 1.46
CA SER A 77 -24.31 -18.13 1.51
C SER A 77 -23.88 -18.43 2.97
N PRO A 78 -24.75 -19.09 3.78
CA PRO A 78 -24.49 -19.31 5.20
C PRO A 78 -23.20 -20.10 5.48
N ALA A 79 -22.81 -21.01 4.60
CA ALA A 79 -21.54 -21.73 4.73
C ALA A 79 -20.32 -20.80 4.61
N ILE A 80 -20.41 -19.74 3.83
CA ILE A 80 -19.35 -18.72 3.73
C ILE A 80 -19.31 -17.88 5.02
N GLU A 81 -20.46 -17.51 5.56
CA GLU A 81 -20.54 -16.81 6.84
C GLU A 81 -19.89 -17.61 7.95
N GLU A 82 -20.23 -18.90 8.07
CA GLU A 82 -19.65 -19.79 9.09
C GLU A 82 -18.12 -19.87 8.96
N LEU A 83 -17.63 -20.02 7.74
CA LEU A 83 -16.18 -20.07 7.47
C LEU A 83 -15.47 -18.75 7.84
N ILE A 84 -16.09 -17.60 7.56
CA ILE A 84 -15.54 -16.29 7.92
C ILE A 84 -15.53 -16.12 9.45
N ARG A 85 -16.59 -16.49 10.13
CA ARG A 85 -16.68 -16.41 11.61
C ARG A 85 -15.75 -17.39 12.31
N GLY A 86 -15.55 -18.56 11.74
CA GLY A 86 -14.66 -19.59 12.29
C GLY A 86 -13.21 -19.34 11.90
N ASP A 87 -12.79 -19.89 10.79
CA ASP A 87 -11.39 -19.83 10.34
C ASP A 87 -10.93 -18.42 10.01
N GLY A 88 -11.81 -17.63 9.37
CA GLY A 88 -11.48 -16.26 9.00
C GLY A 88 -11.11 -15.42 10.22
N ALA A 89 -11.99 -15.30 11.19
CA ALA A 89 -11.75 -14.51 12.39
C ALA A 89 -10.55 -15.00 13.21
N ARG A 90 -10.35 -16.32 13.28
CA ARG A 90 -9.23 -16.95 14.00
C ARG A 90 -7.88 -16.68 13.34
N LEU A 91 -7.83 -16.64 12.00
CA LEU A 91 -6.61 -16.47 11.22
C LEU A 91 -6.34 -14.99 10.86
N TYR A 92 -7.29 -14.12 11.13
CA TYR A 92 -7.13 -12.70 10.81
C TYR A 92 -5.94 -12.09 11.56
N SER A 93 -5.17 -11.31 10.83
CA SER A 93 -4.08 -10.50 11.39
C SER A 93 -4.06 -9.14 10.69
N PRO A 94 -4.03 -8.01 11.42
CA PRO A 94 -3.92 -6.68 10.80
C PRO A 94 -2.58 -6.45 10.10
N MET A 95 -1.60 -7.33 10.32
CA MET A 95 -0.27 -7.25 9.73
C MET A 95 -0.19 -7.92 8.35
N ARG A 96 -0.98 -8.97 8.11
CA ARG A 96 -0.82 -9.84 6.94
C ARG A 96 -2.12 -10.50 6.51
N TYR A 97 -2.42 -10.37 5.23
CA TYR A 97 -3.43 -11.16 4.56
C TYR A 97 -3.04 -12.65 4.43
N ASP A 98 -1.73 -12.93 4.30
CA ASP A 98 -1.22 -14.28 4.06
C ASP A 98 -1.69 -15.31 5.09
N THR A 99 -1.99 -14.88 6.31
CA THR A 99 -2.54 -15.76 7.36
C THR A 99 -3.88 -16.37 6.98
N LEU A 100 -4.71 -15.62 6.23
CA LEU A 100 -6.00 -16.12 5.75
C LEU A 100 -5.84 -17.19 4.65
N VAL A 101 -4.81 -17.06 3.81
CA VAL A 101 -4.57 -18.04 2.73
C VAL A 101 -3.86 -19.30 3.21
N THR A 102 -3.50 -19.41 4.48
CA THR A 102 -3.07 -20.70 5.07
C THR A 102 -4.22 -21.68 5.24
N SER A 103 -5.47 -21.22 5.20
CA SER A 103 -6.65 -22.08 5.19
C SER A 103 -7.03 -22.45 3.76
N ASP A 104 -6.94 -23.73 3.42
CA ASP A 104 -7.39 -24.26 2.12
C ASP A 104 -8.84 -23.92 1.83
N LEU A 105 -9.69 -23.86 2.87
CA LEU A 105 -11.11 -23.54 2.74
C LEU A 105 -11.32 -22.08 2.35
N LEU A 106 -10.61 -21.14 3.01
CA LEU A 106 -10.67 -19.71 2.66
C LEU A 106 -10.10 -19.46 1.26
N GLN A 107 -9.04 -20.17 0.89
CA GLN A 107 -8.46 -20.07 -0.45
C GLN A 107 -9.43 -20.56 -1.53
N LYS A 108 -10.10 -21.70 -1.31
CA LYS A 108 -11.16 -22.19 -2.19
C LYS A 108 -12.33 -21.21 -2.28
N LEU A 109 -12.68 -20.56 -1.19
CA LEU A 109 -13.73 -19.53 -1.15
C LEU A 109 -13.42 -18.37 -2.09
N LEU A 110 -12.18 -17.88 -2.13
CA LEU A 110 -11.77 -16.83 -3.07
C LEU A 110 -11.93 -17.24 -4.54
N VAL A 111 -11.66 -18.50 -4.85
CA VAL A 111 -11.75 -19.01 -6.23
C VAL A 111 -13.22 -19.25 -6.64
N VAL A 112 -14.02 -19.86 -5.79
CA VAL A 112 -15.37 -20.37 -6.14
C VAL A 112 -16.45 -19.31 -5.94
N THR A 113 -16.28 -18.38 -4.99
CA THR A 113 -17.32 -17.39 -4.69
C THR A 113 -17.40 -16.33 -5.79
N PRO A 114 -18.59 -16.08 -6.37
CA PRO A 114 -18.78 -14.97 -7.29
C PRO A 114 -18.42 -13.64 -6.64
N GLU A 115 -17.72 -12.79 -7.37
CA GLU A 115 -17.24 -11.49 -6.88
C GLU A 115 -18.36 -10.61 -6.31
N MET A 116 -19.50 -10.57 -6.98
CA MET A 116 -20.67 -9.80 -6.57
C MET A 116 -21.15 -10.12 -5.15
N ARG A 117 -20.96 -11.36 -4.69
CA ARG A 117 -21.39 -11.76 -3.35
C ARG A 117 -20.57 -11.13 -2.24
N MET A 118 -19.26 -11.12 -2.40
CA MET A 118 -18.35 -10.49 -1.42
C MET A 118 -18.51 -8.96 -1.43
N MET A 119 -18.69 -8.36 -2.61
CA MET A 119 -18.89 -6.92 -2.78
C MET A 119 -20.14 -6.43 -2.02
N HIS A 120 -21.28 -7.12 -2.14
CA HIS A 120 -22.51 -6.71 -1.46
C HIS A 120 -22.35 -6.72 0.06
N GLN A 121 -21.80 -7.82 0.63
CA GLN A 121 -21.59 -7.89 2.07
C GLN A 121 -20.57 -6.84 2.56
N TRP A 122 -19.49 -6.61 1.79
CA TRP A 122 -18.49 -5.62 2.12
C TRP A 122 -19.07 -4.20 2.15
N LEU A 123 -19.84 -3.82 1.12
CA LEU A 123 -20.49 -2.51 1.06
C LEU A 123 -21.56 -2.35 2.16
N GLU A 124 -22.34 -3.40 2.42
CA GLU A 124 -23.32 -3.41 3.51
C GLU A 124 -22.65 -3.09 4.85
N LEU A 125 -21.50 -3.74 5.15
CA LEU A 125 -20.77 -3.50 6.38
C LEU A 125 -20.20 -2.09 6.46
N ILE A 126 -19.64 -1.55 5.37
CA ILE A 126 -19.13 -0.18 5.33
C ILE A 126 -20.24 0.83 5.64
N VAL A 127 -21.42 0.63 5.08
CA VAL A 127 -22.55 1.55 5.24
C VAL A 127 -23.21 1.40 6.63
N SER A 128 -23.41 0.16 7.10
CA SER A 128 -24.08 -0.11 8.37
C SER A 128 -23.19 0.06 9.60
N HIS A 129 -21.87 -0.20 9.46
CA HIS A 129 -20.90 -0.13 10.55
C HIS A 129 -19.65 0.71 10.17
N PRO A 130 -19.80 1.99 9.77
CA PRO A 130 -18.70 2.79 9.23
C PRO A 130 -17.57 3.01 10.26
N LEU A 131 -17.88 3.18 11.53
CA LEU A 131 -16.86 3.36 12.58
C LEU A 131 -16.05 2.09 12.82
N LEU A 132 -16.68 0.91 12.77
CA LEU A 132 -15.99 -0.36 12.88
C LEU A 132 -15.04 -0.56 11.68
N TYR A 133 -15.53 -0.29 10.47
CA TYR A 133 -14.69 -0.32 9.27
C TYR A 133 -13.46 0.60 9.38
N LEU A 134 -13.69 1.86 9.76
CA LEU A 134 -12.60 2.83 9.94
C LEU A 134 -11.61 2.41 11.03
N ARG A 135 -12.09 1.82 12.13
CA ARG A 135 -11.23 1.28 13.20
C ARG A 135 -10.34 0.15 12.69
N VAL A 136 -10.90 -0.81 11.96
CA VAL A 136 -10.13 -1.92 11.38
C VAL A 136 -9.10 -1.38 10.39
N ARG A 137 -9.49 -0.47 9.51
CA ARG A 137 -8.57 0.17 8.56
C ARG A 137 -7.48 1.00 9.22
N ALA A 138 -7.81 1.74 10.27
CA ALA A 138 -6.83 2.50 11.04
C ALA A 138 -5.78 1.58 11.70
N GLU A 139 -6.19 0.42 12.21
CA GLU A 139 -5.27 -0.55 12.78
C GLU A 139 -4.33 -1.14 11.72
N ILE A 140 -4.85 -1.53 10.54
CA ILE A 140 -4.02 -1.99 9.42
C ILE A 140 -3.05 -0.88 8.99
N PHE A 141 -3.54 0.34 8.83
CA PHE A 141 -2.73 1.49 8.39
C PHE A 141 -1.64 1.86 9.41
N ARG A 142 -1.92 1.69 10.70
CA ARG A 142 -0.94 1.84 11.77
C ARG A 142 0.23 0.85 11.59
N TRP A 143 -0.07 -0.41 11.26
CA TRP A 143 0.96 -1.41 10.99
C TRP A 143 1.78 -1.07 9.74
N VAL A 144 1.13 -0.61 8.68
CA VAL A 144 1.81 -0.21 7.43
C VAL A 144 2.72 1.00 7.64
N THR A 145 2.28 1.99 8.40
CA THR A 145 3.02 3.25 8.57
C THR A 145 4.13 3.17 9.61
N LEU A 146 3.95 2.39 10.67
CA LEU A 146 4.93 2.26 11.75
C LEU A 146 5.89 1.10 11.53
N THR A 147 5.51 0.07 10.74
CA THR A 147 6.32 -1.13 10.46
C THR A 147 7.04 -1.69 11.71
N PRO A 148 6.34 -1.95 12.82
CA PRO A 148 6.96 -2.15 14.13
C PRO A 148 7.58 -3.54 14.31
N ASP A 149 7.34 -4.47 13.38
CA ASP A 149 7.79 -5.85 13.44
C ASP A 149 8.61 -6.22 12.20
N ILE A 150 9.88 -6.56 12.40
CA ILE A 150 10.79 -6.89 11.30
C ILE A 150 10.40 -8.19 10.59
N ALA A 151 9.91 -9.19 11.34
CA ALA A 151 9.60 -10.49 10.78
C ALA A 151 8.28 -10.48 9.98
N GLN A 152 7.37 -9.57 10.34
CA GLN A 152 6.07 -9.45 9.70
C GLN A 152 6.05 -8.39 8.59
N CYS A 153 6.68 -7.24 8.81
CA CYS A 153 6.64 -6.11 7.89
C CYS A 153 7.83 -6.04 6.93
N HIS A 154 8.82 -6.90 7.10
CA HIS A 154 9.99 -7.03 6.20
C HIS A 154 10.62 -5.69 5.78
N PRO A 155 11.11 -4.85 6.70
CA PRO A 155 11.71 -3.56 6.36
C PRO A 155 12.93 -3.71 5.45
N TYR A 156 13.59 -4.86 5.48
CA TYR A 156 14.61 -5.27 4.52
C TYR A 156 14.60 -6.79 4.36
N TYR A 157 15.00 -7.24 3.20
CA TYR A 157 15.11 -8.66 2.87
C TYR A 157 16.49 -8.95 2.27
N VAL A 158 17.14 -10.01 2.72
CA VAL A 158 18.49 -10.37 2.28
C VAL A 158 18.52 -11.84 1.87
N GLY A 159 19.16 -12.10 0.74
CA GLY A 159 19.21 -13.43 0.16
C GLY A 159 18.09 -13.69 -0.85
N VAL A 160 17.89 -14.95 -1.15
CA VAL A 160 16.89 -15.42 -2.12
C VAL A 160 16.06 -16.53 -1.49
N SER A 161 14.74 -16.45 -1.59
CA SER A 161 13.84 -17.55 -1.25
C SER A 161 12.70 -17.63 -2.26
N GLY A 162 12.14 -18.81 -2.43
CA GLY A 162 11.03 -19.06 -3.32
C GLY A 162 10.62 -20.53 -3.32
N PRO A 163 9.61 -20.90 -4.12
CA PRO A 163 9.21 -22.30 -4.28
C PRO A 163 10.40 -23.16 -4.70
N PRO A 164 10.60 -24.35 -4.10
CA PRO A 164 11.77 -25.20 -4.35
C PRO A 164 11.99 -25.51 -5.82
N ASP A 165 10.91 -25.70 -6.58
CA ASP A 165 10.99 -26.00 -8.02
C ASP A 165 11.51 -24.81 -8.82
N ALA A 166 11.02 -23.61 -8.54
CA ALA A 166 11.49 -22.38 -9.18
C ALA A 166 12.96 -22.12 -8.83
N MET A 167 13.35 -22.33 -7.56
CA MET A 167 14.74 -22.18 -7.12
C MET A 167 15.68 -23.13 -7.87
N ARG A 168 15.25 -24.40 -8.07
CA ARG A 168 16.02 -25.38 -8.85
C ARG A 168 16.11 -25.01 -10.32
N GLN A 169 15.00 -24.64 -10.95
CA GLN A 169 14.96 -24.23 -12.37
C GLN A 169 15.86 -23.03 -12.67
N LEU A 170 15.90 -22.07 -11.73
CA LEU A 170 16.72 -20.86 -11.86
C LEU A 170 18.15 -21.04 -11.33
N ASN A 171 18.51 -22.23 -10.87
CA ASN A 171 19.81 -22.54 -10.26
C ASN A 171 20.20 -21.55 -9.15
N LEU A 172 19.23 -21.14 -8.31
CA LEU A 172 19.42 -20.20 -7.23
C LEU A 172 19.78 -20.90 -5.92
N ASN A 173 20.78 -20.37 -5.22
CA ASN A 173 21.20 -20.88 -3.92
C ASN A 173 20.59 -20.06 -2.79
N THR A 174 19.91 -20.73 -1.87
CA THR A 174 19.30 -20.12 -0.68
C THR A 174 20.30 -19.84 0.44
N ALA A 175 21.54 -20.39 0.36
CA ALA A 175 22.54 -20.19 1.40
C ALA A 175 22.98 -18.72 1.47
N PRO A 176 22.87 -18.05 2.65
CA PRO A 176 23.28 -16.66 2.79
C PRO A 176 24.78 -16.49 2.52
N ARG A 177 25.14 -15.59 1.62
CA ARG A 177 26.52 -15.19 1.34
C ARG A 177 27.08 -14.32 2.46
N ALA A 178 28.39 -14.10 2.48
CA ALA A 178 29.02 -13.20 3.45
C ALA A 178 28.46 -11.77 3.35
N GLN A 179 28.20 -11.29 2.13
CA GLN A 179 27.57 -9.98 1.87
C GLN A 179 26.15 -9.91 2.45
N ASP A 180 25.37 -10.97 2.30
CA ASP A 180 24.00 -11.04 2.81
C ASP A 180 23.99 -10.91 4.33
N ARG A 181 24.87 -11.61 5.01
CA ARG A 181 25.05 -11.53 6.47
C ARG A 181 25.51 -10.14 6.91
N MET A 182 26.42 -9.50 6.18
CA MET A 182 26.89 -8.15 6.49
C MET A 182 25.73 -7.14 6.35
N MET A 183 24.96 -7.21 5.28
CA MET A 183 23.80 -6.35 5.06
C MET A 183 22.72 -6.58 6.11
N TRP A 184 22.45 -7.85 6.46
CA TRP A 184 21.53 -8.18 7.54
C TRP A 184 21.95 -7.55 8.86
N ASN A 185 23.20 -7.76 9.27
CA ASN A 185 23.73 -7.21 10.52
C ASN A 185 23.72 -5.69 10.54
N TYR A 186 23.95 -5.04 9.39
CA TYR A 186 23.84 -3.59 9.27
C TYR A 186 22.38 -3.13 9.42
N GLY A 187 21.46 -3.70 8.66
CA GLY A 187 20.05 -3.35 8.73
C GLY A 187 19.43 -3.61 10.11
N ALA A 188 19.82 -4.70 10.76
CA ALA A 188 19.32 -5.07 12.08
C ALA A 188 19.61 -4.02 13.17
N ARG A 189 20.65 -3.20 13.00
CA ARG A 189 20.97 -2.10 13.96
C ARG A 189 19.90 -1.01 14.00
N PHE A 190 19.12 -0.87 12.95
CA PHE A 190 18.08 0.15 12.85
C PHE A 190 16.68 -0.38 13.22
N VAL A 191 16.56 -1.67 13.56
CA VAL A 191 15.32 -2.26 14.02
C VAL A 191 14.90 -1.62 15.35
N GLY A 192 13.62 -1.28 15.47
CA GLY A 192 13.08 -0.56 16.63
C GLY A 192 13.44 0.94 16.65
N THR A 193 14.14 1.46 15.64
CA THR A 193 14.36 2.89 15.47
C THR A 193 13.37 3.50 14.49
N PRO A 194 13.14 4.83 14.53
CA PRO A 194 12.24 5.50 13.58
C PRO A 194 12.67 5.40 12.10
N VAL A 195 13.89 4.94 11.82
CA VAL A 195 14.44 4.79 10.45
C VAL A 195 13.57 3.89 9.57
N TYR A 196 12.93 2.88 10.16
CA TYR A 196 12.01 2.00 9.44
C TYR A 196 10.54 2.41 9.60
N SER A 197 10.26 3.63 10.03
CA SER A 197 8.90 4.14 10.17
C SER A 197 8.53 5.09 9.03
N HIS A 198 7.64 4.70 8.17
CA HIS A 198 7.07 5.59 7.15
C HIS A 198 6.37 6.82 7.76
N ALA A 199 5.88 6.70 9.00
CA ALA A 199 5.29 7.83 9.72
C ALA A 199 6.32 8.95 9.97
N LEU A 200 7.60 8.60 10.26
CA LEU A 200 8.67 9.60 10.37
C LEU A 200 8.85 10.34 9.05
N PHE A 201 8.97 9.62 7.94
CA PHE A 201 9.17 10.22 6.62
C PHE A 201 7.95 11.00 6.15
N GLY A 202 6.75 10.53 6.48
CA GLY A 202 5.50 11.29 6.28
C GLY A 202 5.51 12.62 7.04
N PHE A 203 5.91 12.61 8.32
CA PHE A 203 6.05 13.82 9.11
C PHE A 203 7.10 14.78 8.53
N LEU A 204 8.28 14.27 8.17
CA LEU A 204 9.33 15.07 7.51
C LEU A 204 8.83 15.68 6.20
N SER A 205 8.06 14.93 5.43
CA SER A 205 7.42 15.41 4.19
C SER A 205 6.48 16.58 4.45
N LEU A 206 5.64 16.50 5.49
CA LEU A 206 4.73 17.58 5.87
C LEU A 206 5.49 18.84 6.28
N VAL A 207 6.52 18.71 7.11
CA VAL A 207 7.37 19.83 7.53
C VAL A 207 8.09 20.46 6.32
N ALA A 208 8.67 19.63 5.47
CA ALA A 208 9.35 20.10 4.26
C ALA A 208 8.39 20.83 3.31
N MET A 209 7.16 20.33 3.12
CA MET A 209 6.13 21.00 2.30
C MET A 209 5.82 22.42 2.80
N VAL A 210 5.71 22.60 4.12
CA VAL A 210 5.47 23.95 4.69
C VAL A 210 6.59 24.91 4.31
N VAL A 211 7.86 24.46 4.39
CA VAL A 211 9.03 25.27 4.00
C VAL A 211 8.99 25.58 2.50
N LEU A 212 8.77 24.58 1.66
CA LEU A 212 8.76 24.72 0.19
C LEU A 212 7.63 25.65 -0.30
N PHE A 213 6.43 25.52 0.25
CA PHE A 213 5.31 26.40 -0.11
C PHE A 213 5.51 27.84 0.36
N ARG A 214 6.30 28.08 1.42
CA ARG A 214 6.67 29.43 1.82
C ARG A 214 7.71 30.05 0.89
N ARG A 215 8.67 29.24 0.39
CA ARG A 215 9.75 29.70 -0.49
C ARG A 215 9.27 29.99 -1.93
N ARG A 216 8.31 29.23 -2.43
CA ARG A 216 7.57 29.42 -3.70
C ARG A 216 8.44 29.50 -4.97
N ALA A 217 9.73 29.15 -4.96
CA ALA A 217 10.50 29.07 -6.19
C ALA A 217 9.96 27.91 -7.07
N PRO A 218 10.07 27.97 -8.40
CA PRO A 218 9.56 26.93 -9.29
C PRO A 218 10.07 25.50 -8.94
N ALA A 219 11.35 25.39 -8.56
CA ALA A 219 11.92 24.12 -8.11
C ALA A 219 11.34 23.69 -6.76
N ASP A 220 11.11 24.62 -5.82
CA ASP A 220 10.48 24.33 -4.52
C ASP A 220 9.06 23.78 -4.71
N LEU A 221 8.29 24.37 -5.63
CA LEU A 221 6.95 23.90 -5.95
C LEU A 221 6.96 22.49 -6.58
N ALA A 222 7.94 22.20 -7.45
CA ALA A 222 8.09 20.86 -8.02
C ALA A 222 8.35 19.81 -6.93
N MET A 223 9.24 20.10 -5.98
CA MET A 223 9.52 19.25 -4.83
C MET A 223 8.32 19.10 -3.90
N ALA A 224 7.57 20.19 -3.66
CA ALA A 224 6.35 20.14 -2.85
C ALA A 224 5.28 19.25 -3.49
N PHE A 225 5.07 19.33 -4.81
CA PHE A 225 4.12 18.46 -5.50
C PHE A 225 4.55 17.00 -5.55
N MET A 226 5.85 16.70 -5.58
CA MET A 226 6.34 15.34 -5.42
C MET A 226 5.95 14.79 -4.03
N LEU A 227 6.14 15.57 -2.96
CA LEU A 227 5.71 15.16 -1.61
C LEU A 227 4.19 15.00 -1.49
N VAL A 228 3.40 15.90 -2.10
CA VAL A 228 1.93 15.75 -2.16
C VAL A 228 1.56 14.44 -2.82
N SER A 229 2.20 14.09 -3.94
CA SER A 229 1.97 12.81 -4.62
C SER A 229 2.34 11.61 -3.76
N ALA A 230 3.49 11.67 -3.08
CA ALA A 230 3.94 10.60 -2.18
C ALA A 230 3.00 10.41 -0.99
N LEU A 231 2.54 11.49 -0.39
CA LEU A 231 1.58 11.44 0.73
C LEU A 231 0.20 10.95 0.27
N ALA A 232 -0.29 11.40 -0.90
CA ALA A 232 -1.54 10.91 -1.46
C ALA A 232 -1.48 9.41 -1.76
N PHE A 233 -0.36 8.94 -2.31
CA PHE A 233 -0.10 7.52 -2.50
C PHE A 233 -0.10 6.77 -1.16
N THR A 234 0.60 7.29 -0.15
CA THR A 234 0.61 6.70 1.20
C THR A 234 -0.80 6.61 1.78
N LEU A 235 -1.60 7.67 1.68
CA LEU A 235 -2.97 7.70 2.17
C LEU A 235 -3.89 6.70 1.44
N SER A 236 -3.63 6.38 0.17
CA SER A 236 -4.40 5.36 -0.54
C SER A 236 -4.29 3.99 0.13
N PHE A 237 -3.18 3.69 0.79
CA PHE A 237 -2.98 2.45 1.54
C PHE A 237 -3.87 2.33 2.77
N PHE A 238 -4.47 3.40 3.25
CA PHE A 238 -5.53 3.32 4.25
C PHE A 238 -6.69 2.44 3.77
N VAL A 239 -7.01 2.50 2.48
CA VAL A 239 -8.12 1.75 1.89
C VAL A 239 -7.68 0.40 1.32
N ILE A 240 -6.53 0.35 0.63
CA ILE A 240 -6.14 -0.82 -0.18
C ILE A 240 -5.16 -1.77 0.52
N SER A 241 -4.58 -1.38 1.66
CA SER A 241 -3.57 -2.22 2.31
C SER A 241 -4.16 -3.52 2.87
N VAL A 242 -3.41 -4.60 2.69
CA VAL A 242 -3.70 -5.93 3.23
C VAL A 242 -2.51 -6.55 3.97
N ALA A 243 -1.40 -5.81 4.07
CA ALA A 243 -0.19 -6.23 4.75
C ALA A 243 0.66 -5.01 5.14
N CYS A 244 1.56 -5.17 6.13
CA CYS A 244 2.48 -4.13 6.56
C CYS A 244 3.85 -4.18 5.86
N ASP A 245 3.91 -4.72 4.65
CA ASP A 245 5.16 -4.87 3.91
C ASP A 245 5.80 -3.49 3.64
N TYR A 246 7.00 -3.28 4.13
CA TYR A 246 7.73 -2.01 4.07
C TYR A 246 7.88 -1.46 2.63
N ARG A 247 8.04 -2.32 1.65
CA ARG A 247 8.20 -1.92 0.24
C ARG A 247 7.01 -1.13 -0.32
N TYR A 248 5.85 -1.20 0.30
CA TYR A 248 4.66 -0.52 -0.21
C TYR A 248 4.76 1.00 -0.12
N LEU A 249 5.40 1.52 0.91
CA LEU A 249 5.47 2.95 1.17
C LEU A 249 6.88 3.56 1.05
N TYR A 250 7.87 2.80 0.55
CA TYR A 250 9.23 3.34 0.40
C TYR A 250 9.29 4.61 -0.45
N PHE A 251 8.27 4.87 -1.28
CA PHE A 251 8.22 6.08 -2.10
C PHE A 251 8.10 7.35 -1.25
N VAL A 252 7.38 7.35 -0.13
CA VAL A 252 7.35 8.50 0.78
C VAL A 252 8.69 8.70 1.46
N ASP A 253 9.40 7.63 1.81
CA ASP A 253 10.71 7.69 2.44
C ASP A 253 11.74 8.31 1.49
N LEU A 254 11.82 7.81 0.26
CA LEU A 254 12.71 8.34 -0.77
C LEU A 254 12.38 9.80 -1.10
N SER A 255 11.12 10.14 -1.24
CA SER A 255 10.68 11.51 -1.53
C SER A 255 11.07 12.47 -0.40
N ALA A 256 10.88 12.06 0.85
CA ALA A 256 11.27 12.84 2.02
C ALA A 256 12.79 13.07 2.05
N LEU A 257 13.59 12.02 1.85
CA LEU A 257 15.06 12.10 1.83
C LEU A 257 15.55 13.01 0.71
N VAL A 258 15.03 12.86 -0.51
CA VAL A 258 15.38 13.72 -1.66
C VAL A 258 15.10 15.18 -1.35
N VAL A 259 13.94 15.48 -0.77
CA VAL A 259 13.55 16.85 -0.45
C VAL A 259 14.36 17.41 0.72
N CYS A 260 14.63 16.62 1.75
CA CYS A 260 15.50 17.04 2.85
C CYS A 260 16.91 17.40 2.33
N PHE A 261 17.47 16.58 1.44
CA PHE A 261 18.74 16.85 0.79
C PHE A 261 18.69 18.12 -0.07
N TYR A 262 17.65 18.28 -0.89
CA TYR A 262 17.42 19.49 -1.68
C TYR A 262 17.37 20.75 -0.80
N LEU A 263 16.64 20.71 0.31
CA LEU A 263 16.56 21.82 1.25
C LEU A 263 17.91 22.12 1.90
N ALA A 264 18.67 21.11 2.31
CA ALA A 264 19.99 21.28 2.90
C ALA A 264 20.96 21.98 1.93
N VAL A 265 21.01 21.54 0.67
CA VAL A 265 21.88 22.14 -0.35
C VAL A 265 21.45 23.57 -0.67
N THR A 266 20.15 23.82 -0.85
CA THR A 266 19.65 25.15 -1.25
C THR A 266 19.57 26.15 -0.12
N PHE A 267 19.62 25.69 1.14
CA PHE A 267 19.68 26.59 2.30
C PHE A 267 21.01 27.30 2.40
N ASN A 268 22.09 26.58 2.21
CA ASN A 268 23.44 27.14 2.26
C ASN A 268 23.73 28.13 1.10
N TYR A 269 23.13 27.91 -0.06
CA TYR A 269 23.32 28.78 -1.24
C TYR A 269 22.65 30.15 -1.11
N ARG A 270 21.67 30.33 -0.21
CA ARG A 270 20.98 31.61 0.03
C ARG A 270 21.54 32.38 1.23
N ALA A 271 22.38 31.75 2.03
CA ALA A 271 23.04 32.37 3.19
C ALA A 271 24.44 32.92 2.84
N ALA A 272 24.96 32.62 1.66
CA ALA A 272 26.19 33.16 1.08
C ALA A 272 25.89 34.23 0.04
#